data_2455c8cd24b57988d58e66256318f0b2
#
_entry.id   2455c8cd24b57988d58e66256318f0b2
#
_cell.length_a   1.000
_cell.length_b   1.000
_cell.length_c   1.000
_cell.angle_alpha   90.00
_cell.angle_beta   90.00
_cell.angle_gamma   90.00
#
_symmetry.space_group_name_H-M   'P 1'
#
loop_
_entity.id
_entity.type
_entity.pdbx_description
1 polymer ?
#
loop_
_entity_poly.entity_id
_entity_poly.type
_entity_poly.pdbx_seq_one_letter_code
_entity_poly.pdbx_strand_id
1 'polypeptide(L)'
;TQDSISVDMKDCGDEYLLSLVINEDVQVEFFGRPYHLPKPPFYQDPTSIYEVHIRKSDNLPYKVRREMSHNITEYTYIEGQFNTLSAKGITASDYIPADYEVREYDKKYDTKPEVNITGQKAPDWTLTDTKDLQVSLFDLSSKVIVMEFTGIGCGPCAASIPFLNKLKETYSAEQLTVLAVEIWNRKMPSLQNYANRQHINYLFLAGNDEIVNTYLNGDRGVPFFFILDENRVIKRIIKGYNLEHTGKEITQAIDELLKSN
;
A
#
# COMPACT_ATOMS: atom_id res chain seq x y z
N THR A 1 -4.85 -20.81 15.20
CA THR A 1 -6.22 -21.26 15.56
C THR A 1 -6.95 -20.05 16.11
N GLN A 2 -8.05 -19.68 15.44
CA GLN A 2 -8.92 -18.61 15.92
C GLN A 2 -9.71 -19.14 17.13
N ASP A 3 -9.66 -18.42 18.24
CA ASP A 3 -10.41 -18.79 19.43
C ASP A 3 -11.81 -18.19 19.33
N SER A 4 -12.83 -19.03 19.16
CA SER A 4 -14.22 -18.59 19.26
C SER A 4 -14.54 -18.23 20.71
N ILE A 5 -15.10 -17.01 20.92
CA ILE A 5 -15.56 -16.57 22.24
C ILE A 5 -16.98 -17.08 22.48
N SER A 6 -17.84 -16.99 21.48
CA SER A 6 -19.22 -17.50 21.58
C SER A 6 -19.81 -17.82 20.21
N VAL A 7 -20.69 -18.78 20.18
CA VAL A 7 -21.58 -19.11 19.06
C VAL A 7 -23.00 -19.23 19.61
N ASP A 8 -23.95 -18.51 19.05
CA ASP A 8 -25.37 -18.55 19.44
C ASP A 8 -26.26 -18.61 18.20
N MET A 9 -27.37 -19.30 18.29
CA MET A 9 -28.36 -19.36 17.23
C MET A 9 -29.75 -19.13 17.83
N LYS A 10 -30.42 -18.08 17.36
CA LYS A 10 -31.77 -17.72 17.78
C LYS A 10 -32.79 -18.02 16.70
N ASP A 11 -33.93 -18.51 17.11
CA ASP A 11 -35.12 -18.58 16.30
C ASP A 11 -35.85 -17.22 16.33
N CYS A 12 -35.91 -16.54 15.20
CA CYS A 12 -36.51 -15.21 15.04
C CYS A 12 -37.79 -15.23 14.19
N GLY A 13 -38.59 -16.31 14.29
CA GLY A 13 -39.82 -16.44 13.54
C GLY A 13 -39.59 -17.02 12.12
N ASP A 14 -39.52 -16.16 11.11
CA ASP A 14 -39.32 -16.58 9.72
C ASP A 14 -37.84 -16.83 9.37
N GLU A 15 -36.93 -16.57 10.30
CA GLU A 15 -35.50 -16.74 10.11
C GLU A 15 -34.79 -17.32 11.35
N TYR A 16 -33.59 -17.84 11.12
CA TYR A 16 -32.58 -18.07 12.16
C TYR A 16 -31.53 -16.98 12.12
N LEU A 17 -31.17 -16.46 13.30
CA LEU A 17 -30.02 -15.58 13.47
C LEU A 17 -28.88 -16.38 14.09
N LEU A 18 -27.83 -16.60 13.32
CA LEU A 18 -26.56 -17.16 13.80
C LEU A 18 -25.62 -16.01 14.18
N SER A 19 -25.20 -15.97 15.43
CA SER A 19 -24.21 -15.00 15.92
C SER A 19 -22.93 -15.73 16.31
N LEU A 20 -21.80 -15.21 15.83
CA LEU A 20 -20.46 -15.71 16.14
C LEU A 20 -19.58 -14.56 16.61
N VAL A 21 -18.99 -14.69 17.78
CA VAL A 21 -17.97 -13.76 18.30
C VAL A 21 -16.64 -14.49 18.36
N ILE A 22 -15.64 -13.94 17.69
CA ILE A 22 -14.30 -14.54 17.61
C ILE A 22 -13.21 -13.47 17.81
N ASN A 23 -12.05 -13.89 18.31
CA ASN A 23 -10.84 -13.08 18.31
C ASN A 23 -10.03 -13.44 17.04
N GLU A 24 -9.74 -12.42 16.26
CA GLU A 24 -9.00 -12.58 15.00
C GLU A 24 -7.72 -11.74 15.05
N ASP A 25 -6.57 -12.37 15.23
CA ASP A 25 -5.26 -11.69 15.14
C ASP A 25 -4.94 -11.24 13.70
N VAL A 26 -5.53 -11.93 12.73
CA VAL A 26 -5.45 -11.60 11.31
C VAL A 26 -6.87 -11.52 10.78
N GLN A 27 -7.29 -10.32 10.45
CA GLN A 27 -8.61 -10.07 9.88
C GLN A 27 -8.53 -10.08 8.35
N VAL A 28 -9.50 -10.68 7.69
CA VAL A 28 -9.60 -10.66 6.23
C VAL A 28 -10.48 -9.50 5.84
N GLU A 29 -9.89 -8.49 5.21
CA GLU A 29 -10.63 -7.35 4.69
C GLU A 29 -11.14 -7.58 3.27
N PHE A 30 -11.80 -6.55 2.72
CA PHE A 30 -12.34 -6.54 1.38
C PHE A 30 -11.31 -7.05 0.36
N PHE A 31 -11.74 -7.88 -0.58
CA PHE A 31 -10.90 -8.56 -1.58
C PHE A 31 -9.92 -9.60 -1.03
N GLY A 32 -10.20 -10.16 0.14
CA GLY A 32 -9.42 -11.26 0.70
C GLY A 32 -7.99 -10.89 1.13
N ARG A 33 -7.71 -9.60 1.31
CA ARG A 33 -6.41 -9.16 1.83
C ARG A 33 -6.35 -9.35 3.34
N PRO A 34 -5.32 -10.04 3.87
CA PRO A 34 -5.15 -10.16 5.31
C PRO A 34 -4.75 -8.80 5.91
N TYR A 35 -5.46 -8.39 6.95
CA TYR A 35 -5.11 -7.26 7.79
C TYR A 35 -4.58 -7.79 9.11
N HIS A 36 -3.31 -7.49 9.40
CA HIS A 36 -2.69 -7.84 10.66
C HIS A 36 -2.91 -6.73 11.67
N LEU A 37 -3.42 -7.07 12.84
CA LEU A 37 -3.62 -6.10 13.90
C LEU A 37 -2.28 -5.44 14.29
N PRO A 38 -2.32 -4.12 14.61
CA PRO A 38 -1.11 -3.41 15.00
C PRO A 38 -0.53 -3.99 16.30
N LYS A 39 0.81 -4.05 16.36
CA LYS A 39 1.53 -4.46 17.57
C LYS A 39 1.63 -3.30 18.56
N PRO A 40 1.82 -3.59 19.87
CA PRO A 40 2.06 -2.54 20.86
C PRO A 40 3.11 -1.51 20.41
N PRO A 41 2.96 -0.22 20.74
CA PRO A 41 2.00 0.34 21.71
C PRO A 41 0.59 0.61 21.16
N PHE A 42 0.33 0.32 19.90
CA PHE A 42 -1.00 0.51 19.31
C PHE A 42 -1.84 -0.73 19.58
N TYR A 43 -3.01 -0.51 20.16
CA TYR A 43 -3.96 -1.57 20.40
C TYR A 43 -5.19 -1.40 19.52
N GLN A 44 -5.59 -2.47 18.87
CA GLN A 44 -6.86 -2.59 18.20
C GLN A 44 -7.55 -3.84 18.72
N ASP A 45 -8.82 -3.74 19.03
CA ASP A 45 -9.61 -4.86 19.54
C ASP A 45 -9.68 -5.96 18.46
N PRO A 46 -9.22 -7.19 18.75
CA PRO A 46 -9.23 -8.29 17.81
C PRO A 46 -10.62 -8.89 17.62
N THR A 47 -11.62 -8.43 18.34
CA THR A 47 -12.95 -9.02 18.33
C THR A 47 -13.67 -8.73 17.01
N SER A 48 -14.16 -9.78 16.37
CA SER A 48 -15.10 -9.72 15.24
C SER A 48 -16.42 -10.36 15.63
N ILE A 49 -17.51 -9.67 15.33
CA ILE A 49 -18.88 -10.16 15.54
C ILE A 49 -19.47 -10.43 14.17
N TYR A 50 -19.87 -11.68 13.93
CA TYR A 50 -20.57 -12.08 12.72
C TYR A 50 -22.03 -12.38 13.05
N GLU A 51 -22.94 -11.89 12.21
CA GLU A 51 -24.35 -12.19 12.23
C GLU A 51 -24.76 -12.70 10.86
N VAL A 52 -25.34 -13.89 10.80
CA VAL A 52 -25.85 -14.49 9.56
C VAL A 52 -27.34 -14.75 9.74
N HIS A 53 -28.15 -14.11 8.91
CA HIS A 53 -29.59 -14.30 8.86
C HIS A 53 -29.92 -15.37 7.81
N ILE A 54 -30.61 -16.43 8.23
CA ILE A 54 -30.95 -17.59 7.41
C ILE A 54 -32.48 -17.70 7.33
N ARG A 55 -33.04 -17.56 6.13
CA ARG A 55 -34.49 -17.74 5.93
C ARG A 55 -34.90 -19.19 6.14
N LYS A 56 -35.95 -19.39 6.89
CA LYS A 56 -36.49 -20.75 7.10
C LYS A 56 -37.21 -21.35 5.87
N SER A 57 -37.70 -20.50 4.96
CA SER A 57 -38.43 -20.96 3.76
C SER A 57 -37.53 -21.74 2.78
N ASP A 58 -36.25 -21.44 2.73
CA ASP A 58 -35.30 -22.07 1.80
C ASP A 58 -33.98 -22.51 2.48
N ASN A 59 -33.83 -22.24 3.78
CA ASN A 59 -32.62 -22.49 4.57
C ASN A 59 -31.38 -21.83 4.01
N LEU A 60 -31.52 -20.69 3.34
CA LEU A 60 -30.42 -19.97 2.73
C LEU A 60 -30.09 -18.69 3.48
N PRO A 61 -28.80 -18.34 3.65
CA PRO A 61 -28.41 -17.06 4.18
C PRO A 61 -28.78 -15.96 3.18
N TYR A 62 -29.39 -14.90 3.68
CA TYR A 62 -29.77 -13.76 2.86
C TYR A 62 -29.16 -12.44 3.33
N LYS A 63 -28.68 -12.39 4.57
CA LYS A 63 -28.01 -11.22 5.13
C LYS A 63 -26.84 -11.68 5.99
N VAL A 64 -25.71 -11.03 5.80
CA VAL A 64 -24.48 -11.24 6.58
C VAL A 64 -23.97 -9.90 7.05
N ARG A 65 -23.72 -9.76 8.34
CA ARG A 65 -23.12 -8.59 8.96
C ARG A 65 -21.85 -9.00 9.69
N ARG A 66 -20.79 -8.23 9.51
CA ARG A 66 -19.54 -8.34 10.27
C ARG A 66 -19.26 -7.00 10.91
N GLU A 67 -19.03 -7.00 12.21
CA GLU A 67 -18.61 -5.83 12.97
C GLU A 67 -17.24 -6.06 13.56
N MET A 68 -16.37 -5.11 13.38
CA MET A 68 -15.03 -5.01 13.94
C MET A 68 -14.86 -3.64 14.56
N SER A 69 -13.89 -3.44 15.44
CA SER A 69 -13.65 -2.15 16.10
C SER A 69 -13.45 -0.95 15.17
N HIS A 70 -13.08 -1.20 13.92
CA HIS A 70 -12.74 -0.18 12.92
C HIS A 70 -13.61 -0.21 11.67
N ASN A 71 -14.45 -1.24 11.51
CA ASN A 71 -15.26 -1.41 10.31
C ASN A 71 -16.53 -2.22 10.59
N ILE A 72 -17.64 -1.85 9.96
CA ILE A 72 -18.87 -2.65 9.89
C ILE A 72 -19.18 -2.90 8.43
N THR A 73 -19.36 -4.16 8.09
CA THR A 73 -19.72 -4.57 6.74
C THR A 73 -21.02 -5.36 6.78
N GLU A 74 -21.98 -5.00 5.95
CA GLU A 74 -23.25 -5.68 5.83
C GLU A 74 -23.55 -5.98 4.36
N TYR A 75 -23.95 -7.21 4.07
CA TYR A 75 -24.38 -7.65 2.75
C TYR A 75 -25.80 -8.21 2.86
N THR A 76 -26.68 -7.76 1.98
CA THR A 76 -28.02 -8.33 1.81
C THR A 76 -28.13 -8.86 0.39
N TYR A 77 -28.48 -10.14 0.26
CA TYR A 77 -28.67 -10.82 -1.02
C TYR A 77 -30.16 -10.75 -1.38
N ILE A 78 -30.46 -10.03 -2.46
CA ILE A 78 -31.82 -9.83 -2.97
C ILE A 78 -32.00 -10.78 -4.16
N GLU A 79 -33.10 -11.51 -4.18
CA GLU A 79 -33.51 -12.38 -5.32
C GLU A 79 -32.43 -13.41 -5.71
N GLY A 80 -31.78 -14.02 -4.72
CA GLY A 80 -30.81 -15.09 -4.97
C GLY A 80 -31.46 -16.27 -5.74
N GLN A 81 -30.90 -16.58 -6.90
CA GLN A 81 -31.36 -17.72 -7.72
C GLN A 81 -30.30 -18.81 -7.66
N PHE A 82 -30.68 -19.98 -7.14
CA PHE A 82 -29.79 -21.12 -6.99
C PHE A 82 -30.11 -22.22 -8.02
N ASN A 83 -29.05 -22.77 -8.62
CA ASN A 83 -29.17 -23.86 -9.63
C ASN A 83 -29.96 -23.45 -10.89
N THR A 84 -30.13 -22.17 -11.17
CA THR A 84 -30.87 -21.68 -12.35
C THR A 84 -29.93 -21.39 -13.53
N LEU A 85 -28.63 -21.29 -13.29
CA LEU A 85 -27.64 -21.00 -14.32
C LEU A 85 -26.93 -22.29 -14.76
N SER A 86 -26.94 -22.57 -16.05
CA SER A 86 -26.05 -23.55 -16.65
C SER A 86 -24.74 -22.89 -17.03
N ALA A 87 -23.59 -23.46 -16.65
CA ALA A 87 -22.28 -22.95 -17.03
C ALA A 87 -22.11 -22.79 -18.56
N LYS A 88 -22.90 -23.53 -19.37
CA LYS A 88 -22.92 -23.40 -20.83
C LYS A 88 -23.72 -22.23 -21.36
N GLY A 89 -24.53 -21.57 -20.51
CA GLY A 89 -25.40 -20.45 -20.90
C GLY A 89 -24.97 -19.11 -20.32
N ILE A 90 -23.86 -19.05 -19.63
CA ILE A 90 -23.35 -17.79 -19.07
C ILE A 90 -22.42 -17.13 -20.09
N THR A 91 -22.87 -16.02 -20.66
CA THR A 91 -22.06 -15.15 -21.51
C THR A 91 -21.74 -13.90 -20.72
N ALA A 92 -20.48 -13.47 -20.69
CA ALA A 92 -20.07 -12.29 -19.96
C ALA A 92 -20.89 -11.04 -20.36
N SER A 93 -21.23 -10.93 -21.64
CA SER A 93 -22.06 -9.84 -22.19
C SER A 93 -23.44 -9.71 -21.56
N ASP A 94 -23.99 -10.81 -20.98
CA ASP A 94 -25.34 -10.79 -20.39
C ASP A 94 -25.36 -10.07 -19.02
N TYR A 95 -24.16 -9.87 -18.43
CA TYR A 95 -24.00 -9.31 -17.08
C TYR A 95 -23.18 -8.01 -17.07
N ILE A 96 -22.70 -7.58 -18.22
CA ILE A 96 -21.93 -6.34 -18.35
C ILE A 96 -22.87 -5.21 -18.80
N PRO A 97 -22.98 -4.10 -18.04
CA PRO A 97 -23.75 -2.94 -18.47
C PRO A 97 -23.33 -2.46 -19.86
N ALA A 98 -24.30 -1.98 -20.66
CA ALA A 98 -24.09 -1.63 -22.06
C ALA A 98 -23.11 -0.44 -22.26
N ASP A 99 -22.84 0.32 -21.21
CA ASP A 99 -21.89 1.45 -21.17
C ASP A 99 -20.45 1.02 -20.81
N TYR A 100 -20.24 -0.29 -20.53
CA TYR A 100 -18.91 -0.83 -20.28
C TYR A 100 -18.26 -1.35 -21.56
N GLU A 101 -17.02 -0.93 -21.79
CA GLU A 101 -16.21 -1.47 -22.88
C GLU A 101 -15.61 -2.82 -22.47
N VAL A 102 -15.98 -3.89 -23.19
CA VAL A 102 -15.40 -5.22 -23.00
C VAL A 102 -14.12 -5.33 -23.82
N ARG A 103 -13.00 -5.51 -23.17
CA ARG A 103 -11.70 -5.75 -23.82
C ARG A 103 -11.22 -7.15 -23.49
N GLU A 104 -10.58 -7.81 -24.47
CA GLU A 104 -9.83 -9.02 -24.15
C GLU A 104 -8.69 -8.67 -23.19
N TYR A 105 -8.51 -9.54 -22.17
CA TYR A 105 -7.38 -9.40 -21.25
C TYR A 105 -6.09 -9.66 -22.02
N ASP A 106 -5.38 -8.60 -22.38
CA ASP A 106 -4.04 -8.68 -22.94
C ASP A 106 -3.03 -8.28 -21.85
N LYS A 107 -2.17 -9.23 -21.45
CA LYS A 107 -1.05 -8.98 -20.53
C LYS A 107 -0.19 -7.78 -20.90
N LYS A 108 -0.17 -7.40 -22.20
CA LYS A 108 0.57 -6.23 -22.68
C LYS A 108 -0.04 -4.90 -22.22
N TYR A 109 -1.35 -4.84 -21.92
CA TYR A 109 -1.99 -3.60 -21.43
C TYR A 109 -1.80 -3.37 -19.91
N ASP A 110 -1.47 -4.41 -19.15
CA ASP A 110 -1.19 -4.31 -17.72
C ASP A 110 0.29 -4.02 -17.41
N THR A 111 1.15 -4.16 -18.39
CA THR A 111 2.55 -3.75 -18.25
C THR A 111 2.68 -2.27 -18.61
N LYS A 112 2.46 -1.38 -17.62
CA LYS A 112 3.07 -0.05 -17.72
C LYS A 112 4.55 -0.25 -18.08
N PRO A 113 5.09 0.49 -19.06
CA PRO A 113 6.48 0.31 -19.45
C PRO A 113 7.36 0.42 -18.20
N GLU A 114 8.20 -0.58 -18.03
CA GLU A 114 9.12 -0.63 -16.89
C GLU A 114 9.98 0.63 -16.89
N VAL A 115 10.06 1.28 -15.75
CA VAL A 115 10.90 2.48 -15.60
C VAL A 115 12.35 2.06 -15.72
N ASN A 116 12.97 2.31 -16.85
CA ASN A 116 14.38 1.99 -17.08
C ASN A 116 15.18 3.24 -17.48
N ILE A 117 15.44 4.08 -16.49
CA ILE A 117 16.33 5.25 -16.61
C ILE A 117 17.66 5.02 -15.85
N THR A 118 18.00 3.78 -15.57
CA THR A 118 19.29 3.40 -14.95
C THR A 118 20.44 3.78 -15.89
N GLY A 119 21.50 4.35 -15.33
CA GLY A 119 22.65 4.85 -16.07
C GLY A 119 22.47 6.26 -16.63
N GLN A 120 21.27 6.84 -16.57
CA GLN A 120 21.02 8.20 -17.03
C GLN A 120 21.20 9.20 -15.88
N LYS A 121 21.50 10.44 -16.22
CA LYS A 121 21.46 11.54 -15.27
C LYS A 121 20.01 11.76 -14.82
N ALA A 122 19.80 11.82 -13.52
CA ALA A 122 18.48 12.04 -12.96
C ALA A 122 17.92 13.38 -13.42
N PRO A 123 16.67 13.47 -13.89
CA PRO A 123 16.01 14.73 -14.13
C PRO A 123 15.98 15.61 -12.86
N ASP A 124 16.25 16.90 -13.00
CA ASP A 124 16.21 17.83 -11.87
C ASP A 124 14.78 18.09 -11.44
N TRP A 125 14.60 18.42 -10.17
CA TRP A 125 13.34 18.83 -9.59
C TRP A 125 13.57 19.77 -8.40
N THR A 126 12.56 20.60 -8.13
CA THR A 126 12.47 21.39 -6.90
C THR A 126 11.13 21.07 -6.24
N LEU A 127 11.18 20.56 -5.02
CA LEU A 127 10.02 20.15 -4.23
C LEU A 127 10.04 20.81 -2.85
N THR A 128 8.87 20.87 -2.21
CA THR A 128 8.72 21.44 -0.88
C THR A 128 8.83 20.35 0.19
N ASP A 129 9.64 20.57 1.21
CA ASP A 129 9.76 19.66 2.35
C ASP A 129 8.67 19.93 3.42
N THR A 130 8.64 19.08 4.45
CA THR A 130 7.70 19.21 5.58
C THR A 130 7.97 20.41 6.49
N LYS A 131 8.99 21.22 6.23
CA LYS A 131 9.30 22.49 6.92
C LYS A 131 9.01 23.70 6.03
N ASP A 132 8.30 23.49 4.91
CA ASP A 132 7.98 24.49 3.90
C ASP A 132 9.22 25.10 3.19
N LEU A 133 10.34 24.35 3.17
CA LEU A 133 11.57 24.74 2.47
C LEU A 133 11.59 24.11 1.06
N GLN A 134 12.08 24.88 0.09
CA GLN A 134 12.33 24.38 -1.26
C GLN A 134 13.65 23.58 -1.27
N VAL A 135 13.60 22.39 -1.83
CA VAL A 135 14.74 21.49 -1.98
C VAL A 135 14.86 21.14 -3.46
N SER A 136 16.02 21.38 -4.05
CA SER A 136 16.34 20.96 -5.44
C SER A 136 17.32 19.79 -5.41
N LEU A 137 17.12 18.82 -6.32
CA LEU A 137 17.97 17.64 -6.39
C LEU A 137 19.45 18.00 -6.57
N PHE A 138 19.74 18.97 -7.46
CA PHE A 138 21.11 19.35 -7.77
C PHE A 138 21.78 20.24 -6.70
N ASP A 139 21.01 20.77 -5.76
CA ASP A 139 21.58 21.50 -4.60
C ASP A 139 22.02 20.56 -3.46
N LEU A 140 21.63 19.29 -3.52
CA LEU A 140 22.13 18.30 -2.58
C LEU A 140 23.59 17.97 -2.89
N SER A 141 24.46 17.99 -1.90
CA SER A 141 25.94 17.91 -2.08
C SER A 141 26.54 16.55 -1.71
N SER A 142 25.73 15.61 -1.19
CA SER A 142 26.23 14.29 -0.79
C SER A 142 26.72 13.44 -1.98
N LYS A 143 27.65 12.52 -1.70
CA LYS A 143 28.20 11.58 -2.68
C LYS A 143 27.15 10.58 -3.20
N VAL A 144 26.24 10.18 -2.34
CA VAL A 144 25.16 9.24 -2.68
C VAL A 144 23.82 9.83 -2.27
N ILE A 145 22.79 9.61 -3.07
CA ILE A 145 21.40 9.93 -2.72
C ILE A 145 20.58 8.65 -2.78
N VAL A 146 19.85 8.36 -1.72
CA VAL A 146 18.76 7.37 -1.70
C VAL A 146 17.45 8.13 -1.70
N MET A 147 16.71 8.04 -2.79
CA MET A 147 15.40 8.68 -2.98
C MET A 147 14.31 7.62 -3.05
N GLU A 148 13.37 7.63 -2.11
CA GLU A 148 12.18 6.80 -2.12
C GLU A 148 10.99 7.56 -2.69
N PHE A 149 10.30 7.00 -3.68
CA PHE A 149 8.95 7.42 -4.01
C PHE A 149 7.98 6.64 -3.12
N THR A 150 7.16 7.35 -2.38
CA THR A 150 6.34 6.81 -1.29
C THR A 150 4.90 7.30 -1.34
N GLY A 151 4.03 6.71 -0.53
CA GLY A 151 2.64 7.14 -0.37
C GLY A 151 2.14 6.95 1.07
N ILE A 152 1.49 7.97 1.62
CA ILE A 152 0.88 7.88 2.95
C ILE A 152 -0.28 6.88 2.94
N GLY A 153 -0.17 5.83 3.76
CA GLY A 153 -1.10 4.69 3.78
C GLY A 153 -0.61 3.45 3.04
N CYS A 154 0.56 3.51 2.40
CA CYS A 154 1.23 2.36 1.82
C CYS A 154 1.93 1.53 2.89
N GLY A 155 1.53 0.29 3.08
CA GLY A 155 2.11 -0.61 4.09
C GLY A 155 3.62 -0.87 3.89
N PRO A 156 4.08 -1.32 2.71
CA PRO A 156 5.51 -1.51 2.44
C PRO A 156 6.34 -0.22 2.59
N CYS A 157 5.77 0.95 2.26
CA CYS A 157 6.46 2.23 2.46
C CYS A 157 6.62 2.55 3.96
N ALA A 158 5.58 2.30 4.77
CA ALA A 158 5.70 2.46 6.21
C ALA A 158 6.75 1.51 6.81
N ALA A 159 6.87 0.29 6.26
CA ALA A 159 7.87 -0.68 6.68
C ALA A 159 9.30 -0.28 6.34
N SER A 160 9.54 0.58 5.32
CA SER A 160 10.88 1.07 4.97
C SER A 160 11.39 2.17 5.90
N ILE A 161 10.51 2.90 6.59
CA ILE A 161 10.88 4.07 7.40
C ILE A 161 11.96 3.78 8.45
N PRO A 162 11.89 2.71 9.27
CA PRO A 162 12.94 2.44 10.25
C PRO A 162 14.31 2.17 9.61
N PHE A 163 14.32 1.55 8.45
CA PHE A 163 15.55 1.31 7.69
C PHE A 163 16.13 2.61 7.14
N LEU A 164 15.31 3.48 6.55
CA LEU A 164 15.75 4.77 6.02
C LEU A 164 16.23 5.72 7.13
N ASN A 165 15.54 5.73 8.28
CA ASN A 165 16.00 6.45 9.46
C ASN A 165 17.41 5.99 9.89
N LYS A 166 17.61 4.67 9.94
CA LYS A 166 18.91 4.08 10.29
C LYS A 166 20.00 4.43 9.26
N LEU A 167 19.70 4.45 7.97
CA LEU A 167 20.66 4.90 6.95
C LEU A 167 21.10 6.34 7.21
N LYS A 168 20.15 7.24 7.49
CA LYS A 168 20.43 8.66 7.80
C LYS A 168 21.31 8.83 9.04
N GLU A 169 21.23 7.92 9.99
CA GLU A 169 22.06 7.94 11.22
C GLU A 169 23.44 7.30 11.01
N THR A 170 23.56 6.37 10.06
CA THR A 170 24.76 5.57 9.85
C THR A 170 25.81 6.30 9.02
N TYR A 171 25.40 7.08 8.03
CA TYR A 171 26.29 7.77 7.10
C TYR A 171 26.32 9.28 7.38
N SER A 172 27.49 9.92 7.17
CA SER A 172 27.58 11.37 7.31
C SER A 172 26.80 12.12 6.22
N ALA A 173 26.49 13.40 6.45
CA ALA A 173 25.75 14.21 5.48
C ALA A 173 26.51 14.41 4.15
N GLU A 174 27.85 14.34 4.17
CA GLU A 174 28.69 14.39 2.98
C GLU A 174 28.65 13.07 2.21
N GLN A 175 28.42 11.96 2.88
CA GLN A 175 28.35 10.63 2.28
C GLN A 175 26.98 10.35 1.68
N LEU A 176 25.91 10.58 2.45
CA LEU A 176 24.57 10.15 2.06
C LEU A 176 23.49 11.17 2.38
N THR A 177 22.66 11.45 1.39
CA THR A 177 21.35 12.06 1.59
C THR A 177 20.28 10.99 1.43
N VAL A 178 19.40 10.88 2.43
CA VAL A 178 18.19 10.07 2.37
C VAL A 178 17.00 11.01 2.22
N LEU A 179 16.14 10.73 1.25
CA LEU A 179 14.90 11.48 1.06
C LEU A 179 13.76 10.59 0.58
N ALA A 180 12.53 11.00 0.89
CA ALA A 180 11.33 10.38 0.33
C ALA A 180 10.39 11.43 -0.27
N VAL A 181 9.77 11.07 -1.39
CA VAL A 181 8.84 11.91 -2.15
C VAL A 181 7.46 11.28 -2.12
N GLU A 182 6.51 11.94 -1.46
CA GLU A 182 5.10 11.50 -1.41
C GLU A 182 4.42 11.81 -2.75
N ILE A 183 3.93 10.78 -3.45
CA ILE A 183 3.43 10.91 -4.82
C ILE A 183 1.92 10.68 -4.98
N TRP A 184 1.18 10.51 -3.89
CA TRP A 184 -0.28 10.39 -3.93
C TRP A 184 -1.00 11.72 -3.72
N ASN A 185 -0.29 12.84 -3.94
CA ASN A 185 -0.83 14.21 -3.89
C ASN A 185 -1.48 14.56 -2.55
N ARG A 186 -0.90 14.08 -1.44
CA ARG A 186 -1.37 14.45 -0.10
C ARG A 186 -1.01 15.89 0.20
N LYS A 187 -1.90 16.57 0.93
CA LYS A 187 -1.67 17.97 1.33
C LYS A 187 -0.56 18.08 2.37
N MET A 188 0.19 19.17 2.36
CA MET A 188 1.32 19.42 3.26
C MET A 188 1.02 19.14 4.75
N PRO A 189 -0.11 19.56 5.34
CA PRO A 189 -0.41 19.21 6.74
C PRO A 189 -0.48 17.69 7.00
N SER A 190 -0.89 16.90 6.00
CA SER A 190 -0.91 15.43 6.13
C SER A 190 0.51 14.86 6.11
N LEU A 191 1.41 15.42 5.28
CA LEU A 191 2.82 15.02 5.25
C LEU A 191 3.50 15.35 6.57
N GLN A 192 3.32 16.57 7.08
CA GLN A 192 3.88 17.02 8.36
C GLN A 192 3.43 16.12 9.52
N ASN A 193 2.11 15.85 9.61
CA ASN A 193 1.55 14.98 10.63
C ASN A 193 2.06 13.53 10.51
N TYR A 194 2.20 13.04 9.28
CA TYR A 194 2.70 11.69 9.03
C TYR A 194 4.18 11.58 9.42
N ALA A 195 5.02 12.52 8.97
CA ALA A 195 6.43 12.56 9.30
C ALA A 195 6.68 12.59 10.81
N ASN A 196 5.91 13.42 11.53
CA ASN A 196 6.00 13.50 12.99
C ASN A 196 5.61 12.20 13.69
N ARG A 197 4.47 11.59 13.29
CA ARG A 197 3.98 10.33 13.89
C ARG A 197 4.89 9.15 13.60
N GLN A 198 5.49 9.10 12.42
CA GLN A 198 6.39 8.03 12.02
C GLN A 198 7.85 8.29 12.42
N HIS A 199 8.12 9.42 13.07
CA HIS A 199 9.47 9.83 13.49
C HIS A 199 10.47 9.82 12.33
N ILE A 200 10.05 10.33 11.15
CA ILE A 200 10.92 10.45 9.99
C ILE A 200 12.01 11.47 10.25
N ASN A 201 13.30 11.06 10.18
CA ASN A 201 14.46 11.89 10.46
C ASN A 201 15.24 12.34 9.21
N TYR A 202 14.72 12.03 8.02
CA TYR A 202 15.26 12.38 6.71
C TYR A 202 14.34 13.35 5.96
N LEU A 203 14.77 13.84 4.79
CA LEU A 203 13.96 14.76 3.98
C LEU A 203 12.69 14.07 3.49
N PHE A 204 11.53 14.64 3.80
CA PHE A 204 10.22 14.15 3.35
C PHE A 204 9.52 15.24 2.56
N LEU A 205 9.33 15.01 1.25
CA LEU A 205 8.97 16.00 0.25
C LEU A 205 7.58 15.75 -0.33
N ALA A 206 6.88 16.83 -0.66
CA ALA A 206 5.64 16.78 -1.41
C ALA A 206 5.95 16.64 -2.90
N GLY A 207 5.62 15.49 -3.48
CA GLY A 207 5.70 15.25 -4.91
C GLY A 207 4.54 15.89 -5.68
N ASN A 208 4.63 15.80 -7.01
CA ASN A 208 3.62 16.29 -7.94
C ASN A 208 3.49 15.36 -9.15
N ASP A 209 2.57 15.65 -10.05
CA ASP A 209 2.35 14.83 -11.25
C ASP A 209 3.54 14.84 -12.21
N GLU A 210 4.30 15.95 -12.26
CA GLU A 210 5.47 16.08 -13.12
C GLU A 210 6.56 15.07 -12.73
N ILE A 211 6.92 14.98 -11.45
CA ILE A 211 7.94 14.03 -10.99
C ILE A 211 7.49 12.57 -11.19
N VAL A 212 6.19 12.29 -11.01
CA VAL A 212 5.63 10.95 -11.28
C VAL A 212 5.75 10.58 -12.75
N ASN A 213 5.41 11.50 -13.65
CA ASN A 213 5.52 11.26 -15.08
C ASN A 213 6.98 11.11 -15.51
N THR A 214 7.87 11.94 -14.99
CA THR A 214 9.28 11.97 -15.37
C THR A 214 10.05 10.74 -14.88
N TYR A 215 9.85 10.34 -13.63
CA TYR A 215 10.60 9.23 -13.01
C TYR A 215 9.90 7.87 -13.14
N LEU A 216 8.58 7.84 -13.17
CA LEU A 216 7.79 6.63 -13.04
C LEU A 216 6.85 6.36 -14.23
N ASN A 217 6.95 7.12 -15.33
CA ASN A 217 6.04 7.03 -16.49
C ASN A 217 4.55 7.05 -16.08
N GLY A 218 4.21 7.86 -15.07
CA GLY A 218 2.85 7.93 -14.54
C GLY A 218 2.45 6.76 -13.63
N ASP A 219 3.36 5.80 -13.32
CA ASP A 219 3.09 4.75 -12.34
C ASP A 219 3.08 5.35 -10.92
N ARG A 220 2.01 5.10 -10.18
CA ARG A 220 1.86 5.51 -8.79
C ARG A 220 1.94 4.33 -7.80
N GLY A 221 2.39 3.18 -8.30
CA GLY A 221 2.79 2.07 -7.44
C GLY A 221 4.00 2.48 -6.60
N VAL A 222 3.98 2.16 -5.30
CA VAL A 222 5.05 2.53 -4.35
C VAL A 222 5.34 1.33 -3.43
N PRO A 223 6.54 1.26 -2.80
CA PRO A 223 7.67 2.18 -2.96
C PRO A 223 8.55 1.86 -4.18
N PHE A 224 9.23 2.90 -4.69
CA PHE A 224 10.38 2.77 -5.57
C PHE A 224 11.57 3.45 -4.94
N PHE A 225 12.75 2.85 -5.03
CA PHE A 225 13.99 3.43 -4.55
C PHE A 225 14.91 3.72 -5.73
N PHE A 226 15.41 4.95 -5.80
CA PHE A 226 16.42 5.39 -6.74
C PHE A 226 17.70 5.68 -5.97
N ILE A 227 18.81 5.10 -6.42
CA ILE A 227 20.13 5.31 -5.83
C ILE A 227 20.98 6.06 -6.85
N LEU A 228 21.40 7.25 -6.50
CA LEU A 228 22.15 8.16 -7.35
C LEU A 228 23.56 8.33 -6.82
N ASP A 229 24.54 8.50 -7.75
CA ASP A 229 25.90 8.85 -7.42
C ASP A 229 26.08 10.39 -7.24
N GLU A 230 27.33 10.84 -6.98
CA GLU A 230 27.69 12.24 -6.81
C GLU A 230 27.40 13.12 -8.04
N ASN A 231 27.35 12.53 -9.24
CA ASN A 231 27.01 13.21 -10.48
C ASN A 231 25.51 13.17 -10.80
N ARG A 232 24.71 12.64 -9.85
CA ARG A 232 23.26 12.45 -9.99
C ARG A 232 22.90 11.46 -11.11
N VAL A 233 23.80 10.52 -11.42
CA VAL A 233 23.48 9.38 -12.30
C VAL A 233 22.77 8.30 -11.50
N ILE A 234 21.64 7.82 -12.01
CA ILE A 234 20.85 6.76 -11.39
C ILE A 234 21.60 5.44 -11.54
N LYS A 235 22.05 4.85 -10.46
CA LYS A 235 22.82 3.59 -10.45
C LYS A 235 21.95 2.37 -10.22
N ARG A 236 20.86 2.52 -9.44
CA ARG A 236 19.92 1.43 -9.17
C ARG A 236 18.50 1.99 -9.10
N ILE A 237 17.54 1.18 -9.55
CA ILE A 237 16.11 1.37 -9.35
C ILE A 237 15.58 0.07 -8.74
N ILE A 238 14.98 0.15 -7.57
CA ILE A 238 14.46 -1.00 -6.84
C ILE A 238 12.98 -0.77 -6.58
N LYS A 239 12.13 -1.72 -6.98
CA LYS A 239 10.68 -1.66 -6.80
C LYS A 239 10.24 -2.52 -5.61
N GLY A 240 9.43 -1.93 -4.74
CA GLY A 240 8.93 -2.60 -3.55
C GLY A 240 9.93 -2.59 -2.40
N TYR A 241 9.44 -2.96 -1.21
CA TYR A 241 10.27 -3.06 -0.02
C TYR A 241 10.10 -4.41 0.67
N ASN A 242 11.22 -5.06 0.90
CA ASN A 242 11.38 -6.22 1.76
C ASN A 242 12.66 -6.05 2.59
N LEU A 243 12.53 -6.12 3.91
CA LEU A 243 13.64 -5.86 4.83
C LEU A 243 14.87 -6.75 4.56
N GLU A 244 14.65 -8.02 4.21
CA GLU A 244 15.73 -8.99 4.03
C GLU A 244 16.51 -8.80 2.73
N HIS A 245 15.85 -8.34 1.67
CA HIS A 245 16.45 -8.19 0.35
C HIS A 245 16.70 -6.73 -0.01
N THR A 246 15.67 -5.90 -0.04
CA THR A 246 15.74 -4.49 -0.48
C THR A 246 16.71 -3.68 0.40
N GLY A 247 16.64 -3.85 1.73
CA GLY A 247 17.54 -3.15 2.65
C GLY A 247 19.00 -3.49 2.43
N LYS A 248 19.32 -4.77 2.17
CA LYS A 248 20.69 -5.22 1.85
C LYS A 248 21.18 -4.67 0.51
N GLU A 249 20.32 -4.71 -0.51
CA GLU A 249 20.66 -4.22 -1.85
C GLU A 249 20.95 -2.72 -1.85
N ILE A 250 20.14 -1.92 -1.14
CA ILE A 250 20.36 -0.47 -0.99
C ILE A 250 21.69 -0.21 -0.26
N THR A 251 21.94 -0.90 0.86
CA THR A 251 23.17 -0.71 1.64
C THR A 251 24.41 -1.08 0.81
N GLN A 252 24.36 -2.20 0.08
CA GLN A 252 25.44 -2.62 -0.79
C GLN A 252 25.71 -1.58 -1.88
N ALA A 253 24.69 -1.04 -2.52
CA ALA A 253 24.84 -0.02 -3.56
C ALA A 253 25.46 1.28 -3.02
N ILE A 254 25.08 1.70 -1.80
CA ILE A 254 25.71 2.86 -1.11
C ILE A 254 27.20 2.60 -0.91
N ASP A 255 27.55 1.45 -0.32
CA ASP A 255 28.93 1.10 0.01
C ASP A 255 29.81 0.97 -1.24
N GLU A 256 29.28 0.42 -2.34
CA GLU A 256 29.97 0.36 -3.65
C GLU A 256 30.29 1.75 -4.16
N LEU A 257 29.31 2.69 -4.12
CA LEU A 257 29.49 4.04 -4.62
C LEU A 257 30.44 4.87 -3.75
N LEU A 258 30.45 4.66 -2.44
CA LEU A 258 31.37 5.34 -1.53
C LEU A 258 32.82 4.85 -1.64
N LYS A 259 33.04 3.62 -2.11
CA LYS A 259 34.39 3.04 -2.33
C LYS A 259 34.96 3.37 -3.69
N SER A 260 34.13 3.70 -4.67
CA SER A 260 34.54 3.96 -6.05
C SER A 260 35.12 5.36 -6.29
N ASN A 261 35.19 6.17 -5.22
CA ASN A 261 35.68 7.57 -5.22
C ASN A 261 36.92 7.70 -4.29
#